data_1b6adae8b6815e3f5601e803c31ce282
#
_entry.id   1b6adae8b6815e3f5601e803c31ce282
#
_cell.length_a   1.000
_cell.length_b   1.000
_cell.length_c   1.000
_cell.angle_alpha   90.00
_cell.angle_beta   90.00
_cell.angle_gamma   90.00
#
_symmetry.space_group_name_H-M   'P 1'
#
loop_
_entity.id
_entity.type
_entity.pdbx_description
1 polymer ?
#
loop_
_entity_poly.entity_id
_entity_poly.type
_entity_poly.pdbx_seq_one_letter_code
_entity_poly.pdbx_strand_id
1 'polypeptide(L)'
;MAVLALRLSYFANGVSRLHGRTARKMWQGLWPELPEQEIPIGHVTNGVHFTTWIGEKMGQLLDFYLGARWRENQDRVEIWGRVEDIPEGELWQAHEKQRERLIKEVRRRLASRLEGRGLRPRR
;
A
#
# COMPACT_ATOMS: atom_id res chain seq x y z
N MET A 1 -24.34 -11.16 5.92
CA MET A 1 -23.13 -11.94 6.29
C MET A 1 -22.23 -11.20 7.28
N ALA A 2 -21.82 -9.93 7.06
CA ALA A 2 -20.92 -9.20 7.98
C ALA A 2 -21.44 -9.10 9.43
N VAL A 3 -22.73 -8.79 9.63
CA VAL A 3 -23.36 -8.71 10.95
C VAL A 3 -23.25 -10.03 11.72
N LEU A 4 -23.53 -11.15 11.03
CA LEU A 4 -23.43 -12.49 11.64
C LEU A 4 -21.97 -12.78 12.02
N ALA A 5 -21.02 -12.49 11.15
CA ALA A 5 -19.60 -12.66 11.42
C ALA A 5 -19.15 -11.84 12.65
N LEU A 6 -19.52 -10.56 12.75
CA LEU A 6 -19.19 -9.72 13.89
C LEU A 6 -19.80 -10.21 15.20
N ARG A 7 -21.04 -10.76 15.16
CA ARG A 7 -21.73 -11.28 16.35
C ARG A 7 -21.18 -12.62 16.83
N LEU A 8 -20.67 -13.45 15.92
CA LEU A 8 -20.14 -14.78 16.22
C LEU A 8 -18.61 -14.83 16.37
N SER A 9 -17.92 -13.77 15.99
CA SER A 9 -16.46 -13.71 16.15
C SER A 9 -16.08 -13.39 17.58
N TYR A 10 -15.09 -14.12 18.09
CA TYR A 10 -14.48 -13.81 19.37
C TYR A 10 -13.67 -12.51 19.33
N PHE A 11 -13.08 -12.20 18.18
CA PHE A 11 -12.28 -10.99 17.96
C PHE A 11 -12.54 -10.41 16.56
N ALA A 12 -12.69 -9.09 16.48
CA ALA A 12 -12.81 -8.37 15.22
C ALA A 12 -11.79 -7.22 15.18
N ASN A 13 -11.15 -7.01 14.03
CA ASN A 13 -10.19 -5.92 13.88
C ASN A 13 -10.20 -5.32 12.48
N GLY A 14 -9.92 -4.02 12.42
CA GLY A 14 -9.53 -3.33 11.19
C GLY A 14 -8.06 -3.57 10.85
N VAL A 15 -7.69 -3.44 9.59
CA VAL A 15 -6.33 -3.65 9.06
C VAL A 15 -5.41 -2.42 9.22
N SER A 16 -5.88 -1.41 9.94
CA SER A 16 -5.11 -0.23 10.36
C SER A 16 -5.87 0.51 11.47
N ARG A 17 -5.20 1.42 12.18
CA ARG A 17 -5.83 2.26 13.19
C ARG A 17 -7.01 3.08 12.62
N LEU A 18 -6.85 3.65 11.43
CA LEU A 18 -7.91 4.39 10.75
C LEU A 18 -9.09 3.48 10.40
N HIS A 19 -8.81 2.28 9.85
CA HIS A 19 -9.85 1.31 9.53
C HIS A 19 -10.61 0.85 10.79
N GLY A 20 -9.91 0.56 11.89
CA GLY A 20 -10.56 0.20 13.16
C GLY A 20 -11.53 1.27 13.64
N ARG A 21 -11.13 2.56 13.61
CA ARG A 21 -12.01 3.68 13.94
C ARG A 21 -13.23 3.74 13.00
N THR A 22 -13.00 3.66 11.69
CA THR A 22 -14.08 3.68 10.70
C THR A 22 -15.04 2.51 10.88
N ALA A 23 -14.49 1.31 11.14
CA ALA A 23 -15.30 0.11 11.38
C ALA A 23 -16.17 0.24 12.65
N ARG A 24 -15.63 0.76 13.76
CA ARG A 24 -16.44 1.03 14.97
C ARG A 24 -17.62 1.96 14.67
N LYS A 25 -17.38 3.07 13.99
CA LYS A 25 -18.45 3.98 13.57
C LYS A 25 -19.49 3.31 12.68
N MET A 26 -19.04 2.55 11.70
CA MET A 26 -19.92 1.86 10.74
C MET A 26 -20.82 0.83 11.42
N TRP A 27 -20.30 0.12 12.40
CA TRP A 27 -20.98 -0.98 13.08
C TRP A 27 -21.53 -0.62 14.45
N GLN A 28 -21.53 0.66 14.85
CA GLN A 28 -22.02 1.13 16.13
C GLN A 28 -23.45 0.67 16.42
N GLY A 29 -24.31 0.60 15.40
CA GLY A 29 -25.68 0.11 15.56
C GLY A 29 -25.82 -1.33 16.05
N LEU A 30 -24.73 -2.14 16.03
CA LEU A 30 -24.73 -3.49 16.62
C LEU A 30 -24.52 -3.46 18.16
N TRP A 31 -24.00 -2.37 18.69
CA TRP A 31 -23.71 -2.15 20.10
C TRP A 31 -24.19 -0.75 20.53
N PRO A 32 -25.50 -0.50 20.50
CA PRO A 32 -26.05 0.85 20.76
C PRO A 32 -25.79 1.35 22.17
N GLU A 33 -25.60 0.44 23.13
CA GLU A 33 -25.29 0.76 24.52
C GLU A 33 -23.83 1.18 24.74
N LEU A 34 -22.92 0.90 23.79
CA LEU A 34 -21.49 1.13 23.96
C LEU A 34 -21.07 2.44 23.28
N PRO A 35 -20.22 3.26 23.92
CA PRO A 35 -19.56 4.35 23.25
C PRO A 35 -18.60 3.81 22.17
N GLU A 36 -18.29 4.62 21.15
CA GLU A 36 -17.45 4.20 19.98
C GLU A 36 -16.16 3.51 20.40
N GLN A 37 -15.53 3.99 21.47
CA GLN A 37 -14.22 3.49 21.91
C GLN A 37 -14.27 2.08 22.50
N GLU A 38 -15.44 1.68 23.02
CA GLU A 38 -15.65 0.40 23.70
C GLU A 38 -16.22 -0.68 22.78
N ILE A 39 -16.59 -0.32 21.54
CA ILE A 39 -17.04 -1.30 20.54
C ILE A 39 -15.93 -2.32 20.30
N PRO A 40 -16.23 -3.65 20.34
CA PRO A 40 -15.23 -4.71 20.31
C PRO A 40 -14.64 -4.92 18.92
N ILE A 41 -14.17 -3.85 18.28
CA ILE A 41 -13.45 -3.84 17.03
C ILE A 41 -12.11 -3.15 17.25
N GLY A 42 -11.07 -3.93 17.34
CA GLY A 42 -9.70 -3.46 17.45
C GLY A 42 -9.09 -3.06 16.11
N HIS A 43 -7.77 -2.99 16.08
CA HIS A 43 -7.03 -2.88 14.82
C HIS A 43 -5.67 -3.58 14.94
N VAL A 44 -5.25 -4.15 13.82
CA VAL A 44 -3.88 -4.62 13.60
C VAL A 44 -3.43 -4.00 12.30
N THR A 45 -2.41 -3.16 12.34
CA THR A 45 -1.91 -2.52 11.13
C THR A 45 -1.19 -3.55 10.27
N ASN A 46 -1.62 -3.69 9.02
CA ASN A 46 -0.96 -4.57 8.06
C ASN A 46 0.50 -4.15 7.87
N GLY A 47 1.37 -5.14 7.80
CA GLY A 47 2.72 -4.95 7.28
C GLY A 47 2.71 -4.66 5.78
N VAL A 48 3.76 -4.02 5.30
CA VAL A 48 3.99 -3.78 3.87
C VAL A 48 5.19 -4.61 3.44
N HIS A 49 4.99 -5.49 2.47
CA HIS A 49 6.10 -6.20 1.84
C HIS A 49 6.77 -5.26 0.83
N PHE A 50 7.76 -4.51 1.32
CA PHE A 50 8.39 -3.41 0.59
C PHE A 50 8.90 -3.81 -0.80
N THR A 51 9.55 -4.98 -0.91
CA THR A 51 10.10 -5.48 -2.18
C THR A 51 9.06 -5.79 -3.25
N THR A 52 7.80 -6.05 -2.87
CA THR A 52 6.69 -6.20 -3.82
C THR A 52 6.25 -4.86 -4.41
N TRP A 53 6.31 -3.80 -3.62
CA TRP A 53 5.73 -2.51 -3.98
C TRP A 53 6.75 -1.52 -4.55
N ILE A 54 8.04 -1.72 -4.23
CA ILE A 54 9.08 -0.84 -4.75
C ILE A 54 9.27 -1.09 -6.25
N GLY A 55 9.29 -0.01 -7.03
CA GLY A 55 9.58 -0.12 -8.45
C GLY A 55 11.06 -0.41 -8.71
N GLU A 56 11.32 -1.05 -9.84
CA GLU A 56 12.67 -1.52 -10.23
C GLU A 56 13.75 -0.44 -10.14
N LYS A 57 13.47 0.79 -10.65
CA LYS A 57 14.46 1.88 -10.66
C LYS A 57 14.78 2.40 -9.25
N MET A 58 13.78 2.47 -8.39
CA MET A 58 13.98 2.82 -7.00
C MET A 58 14.73 1.69 -6.27
N GLY A 59 14.40 0.43 -6.54
CA GLY A 59 15.12 -0.71 -5.98
C GLY A 59 16.60 -0.71 -6.36
N GLN A 60 16.95 -0.41 -7.62
CA GLN A 60 18.35 -0.30 -8.10
C GLN A 60 19.08 0.86 -7.40
N LEU A 61 18.41 1.99 -7.19
CA LEU A 61 18.98 3.13 -6.47
C LEU A 61 19.29 2.75 -5.01
N LEU A 62 18.35 2.09 -4.33
CA LEU A 62 18.55 1.61 -2.96
C LEU A 62 19.64 0.52 -2.89
N ASP A 63 19.75 -0.38 -3.87
CA ASP A 63 20.83 -1.37 -3.94
C ASP A 63 22.20 -0.69 -3.98
N PHE A 64 22.31 0.43 -4.70
CA PHE A 64 23.56 1.17 -4.84
C PHE A 64 23.96 1.88 -3.53
N TYR A 65 23.02 2.61 -2.90
CA TYR A 65 23.33 3.41 -1.71
C TYR A 65 23.30 2.61 -0.41
N LEU A 66 22.36 1.69 -0.24
CA LEU A 66 22.19 0.91 0.97
C LEU A 66 22.95 -0.43 0.94
N GLY A 67 23.36 -0.86 -0.29
CA GLY A 67 23.91 -2.20 -0.51
C GLY A 67 22.81 -3.28 -0.50
N ALA A 68 22.93 -4.34 -1.28
CA ALA A 68 21.89 -5.34 -1.55
C ALA A 68 21.24 -5.98 -0.30
N ARG A 69 21.90 -5.94 0.85
CA ARG A 69 21.41 -6.52 2.11
C ARG A 69 20.15 -5.83 2.68
N TRP A 70 19.79 -4.62 2.25
CA TRP A 70 18.57 -3.96 2.70
C TRP A 70 17.32 -4.79 2.39
N ARG A 71 17.35 -5.59 1.33
CA ARG A 71 16.19 -6.41 0.92
C ARG A 71 15.84 -7.48 1.95
N GLU A 72 16.83 -7.99 2.66
CA GLU A 72 16.69 -9.04 3.67
C GLU A 72 16.57 -8.50 5.10
N ASN A 73 16.95 -7.23 5.31
CA ASN A 73 17.04 -6.61 6.63
C ASN A 73 16.24 -5.29 6.69
N GLN A 74 15.00 -5.31 6.20
CA GLN A 74 14.15 -4.12 6.11
C GLN A 74 13.73 -3.57 7.48
N ASP A 75 13.85 -4.37 8.52
CA ASP A 75 13.57 -4.05 9.93
C ASP A 75 14.72 -3.31 10.62
N ARG A 76 15.92 -3.29 10.02
CA ARG A 76 17.11 -2.66 10.62
C ARG A 76 17.19 -1.18 10.28
N VAL A 77 16.98 -0.33 11.28
CA VAL A 77 16.99 1.14 11.15
C VAL A 77 18.33 1.65 10.62
N GLU A 78 19.44 1.01 11.00
CA GLU A 78 20.80 1.44 10.61
C GLU A 78 21.02 1.41 9.10
N ILE A 79 20.37 0.48 8.39
CA ILE A 79 20.44 0.39 6.93
C ILE A 79 19.79 1.61 6.29
N TRP A 80 18.66 2.02 6.85
CA TRP A 80 17.88 3.14 6.32
C TRP A 80 18.51 4.52 6.57
N GLY A 81 19.41 4.64 7.55
CA GLY A 81 20.15 5.89 7.79
C GLY A 81 20.93 6.37 6.57
N ARG A 82 21.36 5.46 5.68
CA ARG A 82 22.07 5.80 4.44
C ARG A 82 21.17 6.34 3.32
N VAL A 83 19.87 6.36 3.52
CA VAL A 83 18.93 6.99 2.56
C VAL A 83 19.21 8.48 2.42
N GLU A 84 19.72 9.13 3.48
CA GLU A 84 20.06 10.55 3.47
C GLU A 84 21.28 10.85 2.57
N ASP A 85 22.08 9.84 2.23
CA ASP A 85 23.22 9.97 1.30
C ASP A 85 22.76 10.02 -0.18
N ILE A 86 21.49 9.74 -0.47
CA ILE A 86 20.95 9.71 -1.83
C ILE A 86 20.73 11.16 -2.31
N PRO A 87 21.41 11.60 -3.40
CA PRO A 87 21.15 12.91 -3.97
C PRO A 87 19.68 13.05 -4.42
N GLU A 88 19.05 14.15 -4.08
CA GLU A 88 17.65 14.44 -4.44
C GLU A 88 17.37 14.29 -5.94
N GLY A 89 18.34 14.72 -6.78
CA GLY A 89 18.23 14.58 -8.23
C GLY A 89 18.16 13.14 -8.71
N GLU A 90 18.91 12.23 -8.10
CA GLU A 90 18.87 10.81 -8.44
C GLU A 90 17.59 10.14 -7.97
N LEU A 91 17.15 10.48 -6.76
CA LEU A 91 15.87 10.04 -6.22
C LEU A 91 14.70 10.46 -7.11
N TRP A 92 14.70 11.74 -7.50
CA TRP A 92 13.69 12.29 -8.42
C TRP A 92 13.73 11.62 -9.78
N GLN A 93 14.92 11.40 -10.36
CA GLN A 93 15.07 10.74 -11.65
C GLN A 93 14.56 9.29 -11.62
N ALA A 94 14.83 8.55 -10.53
CA ALA A 94 14.29 7.19 -10.36
C ALA A 94 12.76 7.21 -10.31
N HIS A 95 12.17 8.18 -9.59
CA HIS A 95 10.73 8.38 -9.52
C HIS A 95 10.11 8.71 -10.89
N GLU A 96 10.69 9.67 -11.64
CA GLU A 96 10.25 10.04 -12.99
C GLU A 96 10.23 8.84 -13.95
N LYS A 97 11.29 8.06 -13.97
CA LYS A 97 11.38 6.85 -14.82
C LYS A 97 10.29 5.83 -14.48
N GLN A 98 9.96 5.67 -13.21
CA GLN A 98 8.87 4.78 -12.78
C GLN A 98 7.50 5.31 -13.22
N ARG A 99 7.28 6.63 -13.09
CA ARG A 99 6.05 7.29 -13.54
C ARG A 99 5.85 7.15 -15.04
N GLU A 100 6.89 7.39 -15.83
CA GLU A 100 6.84 7.19 -17.29
C GLU A 100 6.49 5.75 -17.67
N ARG A 101 7.10 4.78 -17.00
CA ARG A 101 6.81 3.35 -17.22
C ARG A 101 5.34 3.03 -16.87
N LEU A 102 4.83 3.54 -15.77
CA LEU A 102 3.43 3.36 -15.38
C LEU A 102 2.48 3.93 -16.43
N ILE A 103 2.71 5.17 -16.88
CA ILE A 103 1.88 5.82 -17.89
C ILE A 103 1.90 5.02 -19.20
N LYS A 104 3.08 4.56 -19.63
CA LYS A 104 3.23 3.73 -20.83
C LYS A 104 2.44 2.42 -20.72
N GLU A 105 2.52 1.76 -19.58
CA GLU A 105 1.78 0.51 -19.33
C GLU A 105 0.27 0.73 -19.28
N VAL A 106 -0.19 1.79 -18.63
CA VAL A 106 -1.63 2.14 -18.62
C VAL A 106 -2.16 2.41 -20.01
N ARG A 107 -1.40 3.18 -20.82
CA ARG A 107 -1.76 3.46 -22.22
C ARG A 107 -1.83 2.19 -23.05
N ARG A 108 -0.87 1.30 -22.90
CA ARG A 108 -0.82 -0.01 -23.60
C ARG A 108 -2.06 -0.86 -23.24
N ARG A 109 -2.37 -0.98 -21.95
CA ARG A 109 -3.53 -1.76 -21.46
C ARG A 109 -4.85 -1.17 -21.94
N LEU A 110 -4.94 0.16 -21.94
CA LEU A 110 -6.15 0.84 -22.42
C LEU A 110 -6.35 0.61 -23.93
N ALA A 111 -5.29 0.78 -24.73
CA ALA A 111 -5.35 0.52 -26.17
C ALA A 111 -5.81 -0.92 -26.47
N SER A 112 -5.20 -1.92 -25.83
CA SER A 112 -5.59 -3.32 -25.99
C SER A 112 -7.06 -3.60 -25.62
N ARG A 113 -7.56 -2.96 -24.55
CA ARG A 113 -8.98 -3.09 -24.16
C ARG A 113 -9.95 -2.43 -25.15
N LEU A 114 -9.57 -1.29 -25.72
CA LEU A 114 -10.39 -0.59 -26.72
C LEU A 114 -10.45 -1.39 -28.01
N GLU A 115 -9.31 -1.92 -28.48
CA GLU A 115 -9.23 -2.80 -29.64
C GLU A 115 -10.11 -4.05 -29.46
N GLY A 116 -10.03 -4.71 -28.30
CA GLY A 116 -10.86 -5.87 -27.98
C GLY A 116 -12.38 -5.57 -27.92
N ARG A 117 -12.77 -4.28 -27.81
CA ARG A 117 -14.15 -3.81 -27.88
C ARG A 117 -14.54 -3.20 -29.23
N GLY A 118 -13.67 -3.30 -30.25
CA GLY A 118 -13.91 -2.70 -31.56
C GLY A 118 -13.83 -1.17 -31.58
N LEU A 119 -13.31 -0.54 -30.52
CA LEU A 119 -13.17 0.90 -30.40
C LEU A 119 -11.72 1.29 -30.72
N ARG A 120 -11.54 2.24 -31.64
CA ARG A 120 -10.19 2.79 -31.91
C ARG A 120 -9.84 3.88 -30.87
N PRO A 121 -8.62 3.88 -30.31
CA PRO A 121 -8.18 5.00 -29.48
C PRO A 121 -8.14 6.28 -30.32
N ARG A 122 -8.70 7.37 -29.82
CA ARG A 122 -8.50 8.69 -30.41
C ARG A 122 -7.02 9.07 -30.24
N ARG A 123 -6.39 9.53 -31.32
CA ARG A 123 -5.00 10.03 -31.30
C ARG A 123 -4.87 11.27 -30.44
#